data_af7b9d33b72d07e5cb27b5cc77c4cfaa
#
_entry.id   af7b9d33b72d07e5cb27b5cc77c4cfaa
#
_cell.length_a   1.000
_cell.length_b   1.000
_cell.length_c   1.000
_cell.angle_alpha   90.00
_cell.angle_beta   90.00
_cell.angle_gamma   90.00
#
_symmetry.space_group_name_H-M   'P 1'
#
loop_
_entity.id
_entity.type
_entity.pdbx_description
1 polymer ?
#
loop_
_entity_poly.entity_id
_entity_poly.type
_entity_poly.pdbx_seq_one_letter_code
_entity_poly.pdbx_strand_id
1 'polypeptide(L)'
;MGQIVKILKLKKDAKIPTRGSSQAAGYDLYALLDTESISIMPHETVKIGTGIALELPELTFLGIFARSGIATKEGLRPANCVGVVDSDYRGEIIVSIHNDSNEIRKITNYERIAQAVVLPYISVDFEIADSLHTTKRGDNGFGSTGVK
;
A
#
# COMPACT_ATOMS: atom_id res chain seq x y z
N MET A 1 11.45 -0.94 22.08
CA MET A 1 11.85 0.17 21.18
C MET A 1 11.53 -0.26 19.75
N GLY A 2 10.83 0.55 18.97
CA GLY A 2 10.52 0.22 17.56
C GLY A 2 11.77 0.24 16.70
N GLN A 3 11.73 -0.48 15.56
CA GLN A 3 12.78 -0.39 14.55
C GLN A 3 12.80 1.00 13.91
N ILE A 4 13.99 1.47 13.55
CA ILE A 4 14.16 2.78 12.91
C ILE A 4 14.09 2.59 11.39
N VAL A 5 13.21 3.33 10.73
CA VAL A 5 13.16 3.49 9.28
C VAL A 5 13.68 4.88 8.96
N LYS A 6 14.72 4.96 8.11
CA LYS A 6 15.19 6.27 7.65
C LYS A 6 14.26 6.77 6.54
N ILE A 7 13.99 8.08 6.57
CA ILE A 7 13.14 8.75 5.60
C ILE A 7 13.86 9.94 4.99
N LEU A 8 13.81 10.03 3.67
CA LEU A 8 14.33 11.16 2.91
C LEU A 8 13.15 11.92 2.31
N LYS A 9 13.08 13.23 2.56
CA LYS A 9 12.17 14.12 1.85
C LYS A 9 12.79 14.51 0.52
N LEU A 10 12.21 14.03 -0.58
CA LEU A 10 12.64 14.37 -1.95
C LEU A 10 12.16 15.76 -2.36
N LYS A 11 11.06 16.22 -1.77
CA LYS A 11 10.55 17.59 -1.90
C LYS A 11 10.43 18.20 -0.50
N LYS A 12 10.78 19.50 -0.36
CA LYS A 12 10.84 20.21 0.94
C LYS A 12 9.53 20.11 1.73
N ASP A 13 8.40 20.19 1.06
CA ASP A 13 7.03 20.21 1.61
C ASP A 13 6.43 18.81 1.75
N ALA A 14 7.14 17.74 1.40
CA ALA A 14 6.66 16.39 1.63
C ALA A 14 6.34 16.17 3.11
N LYS A 15 5.21 15.52 3.38
CA LYS A 15 4.81 15.16 4.75
C LYS A 15 5.35 13.79 5.12
N ILE A 16 5.86 13.70 6.34
CA ILE A 16 6.26 12.42 6.93
C ILE A 16 5.00 11.64 7.31
N PRO A 17 4.94 10.30 7.03
CA PRO A 17 3.82 9.47 7.41
C PRO A 17 3.50 9.54 8.92
N THR A 18 2.22 9.60 9.25
CA THR A 18 1.76 9.73 10.64
C THR A 18 0.78 8.62 11.02
N ARG A 19 0.74 8.26 12.30
CA ARG A 19 -0.25 7.33 12.84
C ARG A 19 -1.43 8.09 13.46
N GLY A 20 -2.64 7.54 13.33
CA GLY A 20 -3.83 8.09 13.97
C GLY A 20 -3.85 7.89 15.50
N SER A 21 -3.15 6.87 16.01
CA SER A 21 -2.97 6.60 17.44
C SER A 21 -1.63 5.91 17.69
N SER A 22 -1.21 5.83 18.95
CA SER A 22 0.05 5.16 19.33
C SER A 22 0.08 3.66 19.01
N GLN A 23 -1.09 3.02 18.90
CA GLN A 23 -1.25 1.59 18.59
C GLN A 23 -1.70 1.33 17.15
N ALA A 24 -1.88 2.35 16.33
CA ALA A 24 -2.20 2.15 14.92
C ALA A 24 -1.04 1.45 14.20
N ALA A 25 -1.34 0.39 13.47
CA ALA A 25 -0.35 -0.33 12.65
C ALA A 25 0.03 0.47 11.41
N GLY A 26 -0.94 1.18 10.81
CA GLY A 26 -0.77 1.94 9.59
C GLY A 26 -0.28 3.37 9.83
N TYR A 27 0.60 3.81 8.96
CA TYR A 27 1.04 5.18 8.83
C TYR A 27 0.39 5.81 7.61
N ASP A 28 -0.35 6.90 7.78
CA ASP A 28 -0.99 7.61 6.68
C ASP A 28 0.03 8.19 5.71
N LEU A 29 -0.15 7.93 4.41
CA LEU A 29 0.59 8.52 3.31
C LEU A 29 -0.19 9.69 2.73
N TYR A 30 0.52 10.79 2.49
CA TYR A 30 -0.06 12.05 2.03
C TYR A 30 0.23 12.27 0.56
N ALA A 31 -0.78 12.67 -0.20
CA ALA A 31 -0.59 13.15 -1.57
C ALA A 31 0.31 14.40 -1.57
N LEU A 32 1.27 14.46 -2.49
CA LEU A 32 2.03 15.66 -2.78
C LEU A 32 1.83 16.02 -4.25
N LEU A 33 0.96 16.99 -4.48
CA LEU A 33 0.57 17.45 -5.80
C LEU A 33 1.26 18.78 -6.13
N ASP A 34 1.53 19.00 -7.41
CA ASP A 34 1.99 20.32 -7.91
C ASP A 34 0.82 21.30 -8.10
N THR A 35 -0.42 20.83 -7.93
CA THR A 35 -1.68 21.60 -7.99
C THR A 35 -2.43 21.49 -6.68
N GLU A 36 -3.45 22.33 -6.47
CA GLU A 36 -4.32 22.23 -5.28
C GLU A 36 -5.04 20.88 -5.21
N SER A 37 -5.44 20.33 -6.35
CA SER A 37 -6.14 19.06 -6.43
C SER A 37 -6.05 18.44 -7.83
N ILE A 38 -6.33 17.14 -7.89
CA ILE A 38 -6.52 16.39 -9.14
C ILE A 38 -7.89 15.71 -9.13
N SER A 39 -8.46 15.48 -10.32
CA SER A 39 -9.64 14.67 -10.51
C SER A 39 -9.26 13.29 -11.03
N ILE A 40 -9.97 12.26 -10.58
CA ILE A 40 -9.82 10.87 -11.03
C ILE A 40 -11.16 10.45 -11.62
N MET A 41 -11.17 10.20 -12.92
CA MET A 41 -12.38 9.79 -13.63
C MET A 41 -12.87 8.41 -13.16
N PRO A 42 -14.13 8.05 -13.38
CA PRO A 42 -14.61 6.70 -13.14
C PRO A 42 -13.70 5.65 -13.79
N HIS A 43 -13.30 4.64 -13.01
CA HIS A 43 -12.45 3.52 -13.43
C HIS A 43 -11.05 3.91 -13.91
N GLU A 44 -10.61 5.14 -13.65
CA GLU A 44 -9.26 5.61 -13.92
C GLU A 44 -8.30 5.25 -12.79
N THR A 45 -7.03 5.07 -13.16
CA THR A 45 -5.91 4.92 -12.20
C THR A 45 -4.93 6.07 -12.39
N VAL A 46 -4.63 6.78 -11.31
CA VAL A 46 -3.68 7.90 -11.30
C VAL A 46 -2.54 7.62 -10.32
N LYS A 47 -1.31 7.87 -10.74
CA LYS A 47 -0.12 7.79 -9.87
C LYS A 47 0.03 9.08 -9.09
N ILE A 48 0.10 8.98 -7.77
CA ILE A 48 0.22 10.12 -6.86
C ILE A 48 1.51 9.96 -6.06
N GLY A 49 2.42 10.93 -6.22
CA GLY A 49 3.65 11.00 -5.45
C GLY A 49 3.41 11.43 -4.00
N THR A 50 4.28 10.99 -3.11
CA THR A 50 4.28 11.40 -1.70
C THR A 50 5.46 12.30 -1.35
N GLY A 51 6.42 12.45 -2.26
CA GLY A 51 7.64 13.24 -2.08
C GLY A 51 8.63 12.67 -1.07
N ILE A 52 8.49 11.39 -0.69
CA ILE A 52 9.38 10.74 0.26
C ILE A 52 9.98 9.46 -0.32
N ALA A 53 11.18 9.12 0.14
CA ALA A 53 11.83 7.84 -0.05
C ALA A 53 12.22 7.24 1.31
N LEU A 54 12.29 5.91 1.39
CA LEU A 54 12.52 5.17 2.63
C LEU A 54 13.73 4.24 2.50
N GLU A 55 14.41 4.01 3.62
CA GLU A 55 15.35 2.91 3.81
C GLU A 55 14.77 2.00 4.89
N LEU A 56 14.24 0.86 4.46
CA LEU A 56 13.62 -0.13 5.34
C LEU A 56 14.67 -1.10 5.89
N PRO A 57 14.44 -1.72 7.05
CA PRO A 57 15.24 -2.83 7.53
C PRO A 57 15.21 -4.01 6.56
N GLU A 58 16.30 -4.77 6.47
CA GLU A 58 16.35 -6.01 5.71
C GLU A 58 15.27 -7.01 6.16
N LEU A 59 14.83 -7.86 5.26
CA LEU A 59 13.75 -8.83 5.46
C LEU A 59 12.41 -8.19 5.86
N THR A 60 12.21 -6.92 5.47
CA THR A 60 10.91 -6.24 5.57
C THR A 60 10.53 -5.63 4.24
N PHE A 61 9.24 -5.36 4.08
CA PHE A 61 8.72 -4.55 2.99
C PHE A 61 7.71 -3.55 3.51
N LEU A 62 7.45 -2.48 2.76
CA LEU A 62 6.36 -1.56 3.02
C LEU A 62 5.12 -2.02 2.27
N GLY A 63 4.11 -2.48 2.99
CA GLY A 63 2.78 -2.73 2.43
C GLY A 63 1.99 -1.43 2.36
N ILE A 64 1.49 -1.08 1.16
CA ILE A 64 0.63 0.08 0.94
C ILE A 64 -0.80 -0.40 0.81
N PHE A 65 -1.63 -0.06 1.79
CA PHE A 65 -3.01 -0.49 1.93
C PHE A 65 -3.99 0.67 1.71
N ALA A 66 -5.22 0.33 1.35
CA ALA A 66 -6.30 1.28 1.31
C ALA A 66 -6.58 1.84 2.72
N ARG A 67 -7.04 3.09 2.78
CA ARG A 67 -7.68 3.64 3.98
C ARG A 67 -9.17 3.35 3.93
N SER A 68 -9.72 2.80 5.00
CA SER A 68 -11.13 2.38 5.07
C SER A 68 -12.11 3.49 4.68
N GLY A 69 -11.85 4.73 5.12
CA GLY A 69 -12.75 5.86 4.85
C GLY A 69 -12.94 6.15 3.38
N ILE A 70 -11.85 6.41 2.65
CA ILE A 70 -11.93 6.74 1.22
C ILE A 70 -12.26 5.52 0.35
N ALA A 71 -11.81 4.33 0.74
CA ALA A 71 -12.16 3.11 0.01
C ALA A 71 -13.65 2.79 0.10
N THR A 72 -14.24 2.89 1.30
CA THR A 72 -15.64 2.53 1.53
C THR A 72 -16.62 3.60 1.05
N LYS A 73 -16.28 4.89 1.27
CA LYS A 73 -17.20 6.01 0.96
C LYS A 73 -17.05 6.53 -0.45
N GLU A 74 -15.84 6.49 -0.99
CA GLU A 74 -15.52 7.15 -2.26
C GLU A 74 -15.10 6.16 -3.35
N GLY A 75 -14.85 4.89 -3.00
CA GLY A 75 -14.38 3.88 -3.94
C GLY A 75 -12.94 4.12 -4.40
N LEU A 76 -12.11 4.84 -3.61
CA LEU A 76 -10.71 5.10 -3.94
C LEU A 76 -9.79 4.16 -3.18
N ARG A 77 -8.95 3.43 -3.88
CA ARG A 77 -8.00 2.48 -3.30
C ARG A 77 -6.71 2.40 -4.11
N PRO A 78 -5.61 1.87 -3.54
CA PRO A 78 -4.46 1.49 -4.33
C PRO A 78 -4.84 0.46 -5.41
N ALA A 79 -4.42 0.70 -6.65
CA ALA A 79 -4.78 -0.13 -7.81
C ALA A 79 -4.27 -1.58 -7.68
N ASN A 80 -3.09 -1.75 -7.10
CA ASN A 80 -2.47 -3.06 -6.83
C ASN A 80 -2.99 -3.76 -5.56
N CYS A 81 -4.02 -3.18 -4.89
CA CYS A 81 -4.73 -3.67 -3.71
C CYS A 81 -3.86 -3.78 -2.45
N VAL A 82 -2.65 -4.30 -2.56
CA VAL A 82 -1.53 -4.07 -1.65
C VAL A 82 -0.33 -3.70 -2.50
N GLY A 83 0.15 -2.47 -2.35
CA GLY A 83 1.43 -2.06 -2.91
C GLY A 83 2.55 -2.71 -2.11
N VAL A 84 3.54 -3.28 -2.80
CA VAL A 84 4.73 -3.86 -2.17
C VAL A 84 5.93 -3.00 -2.54
N VAL A 85 6.58 -2.41 -1.52
CA VAL A 85 7.83 -1.66 -1.70
C VAL A 85 8.94 -2.43 -1.00
N ASP A 86 9.92 -2.85 -1.76
CA ASP A 86 11.03 -3.66 -1.29
C ASP A 86 11.99 -2.85 -0.39
N SER A 87 12.72 -3.53 0.48
CA SER A 87 13.64 -2.87 1.43
C SER A 87 14.81 -2.18 0.76
N ASP A 88 15.20 -2.60 -0.44
CA ASP A 88 16.28 -2.01 -1.24
C ASP A 88 15.80 -0.93 -2.23
N TYR A 89 14.50 -0.64 -2.31
CA TYR A 89 13.98 0.46 -3.14
C TYR A 89 14.32 1.81 -2.51
N ARG A 90 14.89 2.70 -3.32
CA ARG A 90 15.34 4.06 -2.89
C ARG A 90 14.61 5.19 -3.62
N GLY A 91 13.66 4.86 -4.48
CA GLY A 91 12.86 5.84 -5.20
C GLY A 91 11.74 6.44 -4.37
N GLU A 92 11.02 7.37 -4.98
CA GLU A 92 9.84 7.97 -4.37
C GLU A 92 8.75 6.93 -4.12
N ILE A 93 8.13 6.99 -2.95
CA ILE A 93 6.92 6.24 -2.66
C ILE A 93 5.76 6.87 -3.43
N ILE A 94 5.28 6.15 -4.44
CA ILE A 94 4.17 6.55 -5.31
C ILE A 94 3.00 5.61 -5.04
N VAL A 95 1.81 6.19 -4.87
CA VAL A 95 0.57 5.41 -4.72
C VAL A 95 -0.25 5.53 -6.00
N SER A 96 -0.50 4.42 -6.67
CA SER A 96 -1.43 4.35 -7.80
C SER A 96 -2.85 4.22 -7.25
N ILE A 97 -3.64 5.29 -7.31
CA ILE A 97 -5.04 5.30 -6.83
C ILE A 97 -5.97 4.98 -7.98
N HIS A 98 -6.82 3.98 -7.77
CA HIS A 98 -7.89 3.59 -8.68
C HIS A 98 -9.25 4.07 -8.15
N ASN A 99 -10.08 4.58 -9.04
CA ASN A 99 -11.47 4.98 -8.74
C ASN A 99 -12.43 3.86 -9.18
N ASP A 100 -12.92 3.07 -8.23
CA ASP A 100 -13.90 2.00 -8.48
C ASP A 100 -15.33 2.54 -8.68
N SER A 101 -15.57 3.82 -8.42
CA SER A 101 -16.92 4.41 -8.49
C SER A 101 -17.28 4.88 -9.91
N ASN A 102 -18.56 5.13 -10.13
CA ASN A 102 -19.08 5.72 -11.37
C ASN A 102 -19.08 7.26 -11.34
N GLU A 103 -18.46 7.88 -10.34
CA GLU A 103 -18.41 9.32 -10.18
C GLU A 103 -16.96 9.82 -10.28
N ILE A 104 -16.80 11.06 -10.73
CA ILE A 104 -15.51 11.74 -10.67
C ILE A 104 -15.15 11.95 -9.21
N ARG A 105 -13.97 11.52 -8.82
CA ARG A 105 -13.42 11.74 -7.48
C ARG A 105 -12.32 12.79 -7.52
N LYS A 106 -12.13 13.47 -6.39
CA LYS A 106 -11.15 14.55 -6.27
C LYS A 106 -10.20 14.21 -5.11
N ILE A 107 -8.91 14.36 -5.34
CA ILE A 107 -7.90 14.31 -4.30
C ILE A 107 -7.25 15.69 -4.19
N THR A 108 -7.22 16.21 -2.97
CA THR A 108 -6.57 17.49 -2.67
C THR A 108 -5.13 17.28 -2.23
N ASN A 109 -4.29 18.31 -2.42
CA ASN A 109 -2.92 18.26 -1.95
C ASN A 109 -2.87 18.05 -0.43
N TYR A 110 -1.96 17.20 0.03
CA TYR A 110 -1.82 16.76 1.43
C TYR A 110 -2.98 15.90 1.97
N GLU A 111 -3.87 15.43 1.13
CA GLU A 111 -4.86 14.44 1.55
C GLU A 111 -4.20 13.10 1.86
N ARG A 112 -4.72 12.38 2.86
CA ARG A 112 -4.28 11.04 3.25
C ARG A 112 -4.90 10.02 2.31
N ILE A 113 -4.12 9.50 1.36
CA ILE A 113 -4.60 8.68 0.24
C ILE A 113 -4.44 7.17 0.43
N ALA A 114 -3.56 6.76 1.33
CA ALA A 114 -3.29 5.36 1.64
C ALA A 114 -2.70 5.25 3.04
N GLN A 115 -2.50 4.05 3.52
CA GLN A 115 -1.74 3.77 4.74
C GLN A 115 -0.65 2.73 4.47
N ALA A 116 0.48 2.91 5.10
CA ALA A 116 1.64 2.06 4.97
C ALA A 116 1.90 1.29 6.26
N VAL A 117 2.26 0.01 6.14
CA VAL A 117 2.68 -0.83 7.26
C VAL A 117 4.01 -1.47 6.90
N VAL A 118 4.99 -1.44 7.79
CA VAL A 118 6.24 -2.20 7.62
C VAL A 118 6.01 -3.63 8.11
N LEU A 119 6.21 -4.60 7.21
CA LEU A 119 5.91 -6.01 7.45
C LEU A 119 7.14 -6.86 7.22
N PRO A 120 7.45 -7.85 8.10
CA PRO A 120 8.50 -8.82 7.84
C PRO A 120 8.06 -9.84 6.80
N TYR A 121 9.02 -10.43 6.09
CA TYR A 121 8.79 -11.56 5.20
C TYR A 121 9.86 -12.64 5.41
N ILE A 122 9.54 -13.85 4.99
CA ILE A 122 10.48 -14.97 4.97
C ILE A 122 11.06 -15.08 3.56
N SER A 123 12.37 -14.93 3.44
CA SER A 123 13.07 -15.23 2.18
C SER A 123 13.11 -16.74 1.97
N VAL A 124 12.77 -17.17 0.76
CA VAL A 124 12.72 -18.60 0.39
C VAL A 124 13.41 -18.82 -0.95
N ASP A 125 14.00 -19.99 -1.10
CA ASP A 125 14.46 -20.51 -2.37
C ASP A 125 13.46 -21.56 -2.88
N PHE A 126 13.18 -21.57 -4.18
CA PHE A 126 12.29 -22.56 -4.79
C PHE A 126 13.08 -23.73 -5.34
N GLU A 127 12.73 -24.94 -4.90
CA GLU A 127 13.25 -26.20 -5.40
C GLU A 127 12.18 -26.92 -6.21
N ILE A 128 12.53 -27.35 -7.43
CA ILE A 128 11.61 -28.13 -8.27
C ILE A 128 11.51 -29.54 -7.68
N ALA A 129 10.30 -29.96 -7.38
CA ALA A 129 10.00 -31.30 -6.86
C ALA A 129 9.07 -32.05 -7.81
N ASP A 130 9.25 -33.36 -7.94
CA ASP A 130 8.36 -34.21 -8.75
C ASP A 130 7.00 -34.43 -8.10
N SER A 131 6.90 -34.28 -6.78
CA SER A 131 5.66 -34.39 -6.02
C SER A 131 5.73 -33.60 -4.73
N LEU A 132 4.57 -33.26 -4.18
CA LEU A 132 4.41 -32.64 -2.86
C LEU A 132 3.81 -33.63 -1.88
N HIS A 133 4.09 -33.45 -0.59
CA HIS A 133 3.45 -34.26 0.46
C HIS A 133 1.93 -34.12 0.41
N THR A 134 1.22 -35.25 0.52
CA THR A 134 -0.24 -35.26 0.57
C THR A 134 -0.76 -34.67 1.89
N THR A 135 -1.88 -33.96 1.80
CA THR A 135 -2.58 -33.41 2.95
C THR A 135 -4.06 -33.81 2.91
N LYS A 136 -4.74 -33.72 4.06
CA LYS A 136 -6.19 -33.97 4.13
C LYS A 136 -6.99 -33.03 3.24
N ARG A 137 -6.52 -31.80 3.02
CA ARG A 137 -7.15 -30.81 2.13
C ARG A 137 -6.91 -31.12 0.67
N GLY A 138 -5.73 -31.66 0.30
CA GLY A 138 -5.33 -31.88 -1.08
C GLY A 138 -5.35 -30.59 -1.91
N ASP A 139 -5.98 -30.63 -3.06
CA ASP A 139 -6.15 -29.54 -4.03
C ASP A 139 -7.50 -28.79 -3.89
N ASN A 140 -8.27 -29.11 -2.87
CA ASN A 140 -9.56 -28.46 -2.62
C ASN A 140 -9.39 -26.98 -2.27
N GLY A 141 -9.97 -26.10 -3.10
CA GLY A 141 -9.97 -24.65 -2.96
C GLY A 141 -11.29 -24.03 -3.40
N PHE A 142 -11.33 -22.70 -3.53
CA PHE A 142 -12.45 -21.93 -4.10
C PHE A 142 -13.84 -22.30 -3.51
N GLY A 143 -13.94 -22.37 -2.17
CA GLY A 143 -15.21 -22.65 -1.49
C GLY A 143 -15.56 -24.13 -1.37
N SER A 144 -14.62 -25.04 -1.62
CA SER A 144 -14.80 -26.50 -1.42
C SER A 144 -15.20 -26.89 0.01
N THR A 145 -15.02 -26.00 0.98
CA THR A 145 -15.43 -26.17 2.39
C THR A 145 -16.86 -25.69 2.68
N GLY A 146 -17.60 -25.24 1.64
CA GLY A 146 -18.97 -24.73 1.76
C GLY A 146 -19.07 -23.23 2.05
N VAL A 147 -20.27 -22.69 1.87
CA VAL A 147 -20.59 -21.26 2.08
C VAL A 147 -21.30 -21.03 3.42
N LYS A 148 -21.72 -22.10 4.12
CA LYS A 148 -22.35 -22.09 5.45
C LYS A 148 -21.86 -23.27 6.26
#